data_7cb2229887511ae4b0403568c429b6e7
#
_entry.id   7cb2229887511ae4b0403568c429b6e7
#
_cell.length_a   1.000
_cell.length_b   1.000
_cell.length_c   1.000
_cell.angle_alpha   90.00
_cell.angle_beta   90.00
_cell.angle_gamma   90.00
#
_symmetry.space_group_name_H-M   'P 1'
#
loop_
_entity.id
_entity.type
_entity.pdbx_description
1 polymer ?
#
loop_
_entity_poly.entity_id
_entity_poly.type
_entity_poly.pdbx_seq_one_letter_code
_entity_poly.pdbx_strand_id
1 'polypeptide(L)'
;MAQESGEPQRLIVIDGDVLVRHVISDYLRTCGYVVIEAATTDEATIVLDDVALGVDAALCDADAPGSQSAFQLRAWALQRRPEVQVILAGTTAAAANKAAELCEEGPQLRRPYDPQSVVEYIKRIIGSGRTDRVSKA
;
A
#
# COMPACT_ATOMS: atom_id res chain seq x y z
N MET A 1 24.08 3.10 5.92
CA MET A 1 22.76 3.26 5.35
C MET A 1 22.18 1.93 5.04
N ALA A 2 20.92 1.78 5.41
CA ALA A 2 20.28 0.48 5.25
C ALA A 2 20.30 -0.01 3.81
N GLN A 3 20.13 0.91 2.87
CA GLN A 3 20.11 0.54 1.47
C GLN A 3 21.42 -0.05 1.02
N GLU A 4 22.48 0.33 1.67
CA GLU A 4 23.80 -0.15 1.29
C GLU A 4 24.03 -1.60 1.65
N SER A 5 23.19 -2.13 2.52
CA SER A 5 23.29 -3.55 2.84
C SER A 5 22.80 -4.42 1.69
N GLY A 6 22.13 -3.83 0.71
CA GLY A 6 21.62 -4.56 -0.44
C GLY A 6 20.26 -5.15 -0.26
N GLU A 7 19.67 -4.98 0.91
CA GLU A 7 18.33 -5.51 1.13
C GLU A 7 17.29 -4.55 0.60
N PRO A 8 16.39 -5.03 -0.26
CA PRO A 8 15.34 -4.17 -0.78
C PRO A 8 14.33 -3.85 0.31
N GLN A 9 13.72 -2.68 0.22
CA GLN A 9 12.60 -2.34 1.08
C GLN A 9 11.36 -3.00 0.54
N ARG A 10 10.57 -3.56 1.43
CA ARG A 10 9.41 -4.35 1.05
C ARG A 10 8.16 -3.76 1.65
N LEU A 11 7.13 -3.63 0.81
CA LEU A 11 5.84 -3.10 1.22
C LEU A 11 4.75 -4.11 0.93
N ILE A 12 3.64 -4.02 1.68
CA ILE A 12 2.42 -4.75 1.36
C ILE A 12 1.37 -3.71 1.00
N VAL A 13 0.67 -3.90 -0.11
CA VAL A 13 -0.47 -3.07 -0.48
C VAL A 13 -1.72 -3.92 -0.33
N ILE A 14 -2.63 -3.49 0.54
CA ILE A 14 -3.82 -4.25 0.90
C ILE A 14 -5.04 -3.47 0.44
N ASP A 15 -5.74 -3.99 -0.55
CA ASP A 15 -6.92 -3.33 -1.11
C ASP A 15 -7.73 -4.38 -1.85
N GLY A 16 -9.04 -4.43 -1.56
CA GLY A 16 -9.90 -5.38 -2.22
C GLY A 16 -10.16 -5.09 -3.69
N ASP A 17 -9.93 -3.84 -4.11
CA ASP A 17 -10.12 -3.47 -5.50
C ASP A 17 -8.85 -3.77 -6.28
N VAL A 18 -8.95 -4.71 -7.22
CA VAL A 18 -7.76 -5.19 -7.93
C VAL A 18 -7.11 -4.07 -8.74
N LEU A 19 -7.90 -3.19 -9.33
CA LEU A 19 -7.35 -2.12 -10.16
C LEU A 19 -6.57 -1.11 -9.30
N VAL A 20 -7.19 -0.66 -8.23
CA VAL A 20 -6.53 0.28 -7.32
C VAL A 20 -5.26 -0.34 -6.76
N ARG A 21 -5.37 -1.59 -6.29
CA ARG A 21 -4.23 -2.26 -5.69
C ARG A 21 -3.08 -2.37 -6.67
N HIS A 22 -3.39 -2.76 -7.90
CA HIS A 22 -2.34 -2.99 -8.89
C HIS A 22 -1.67 -1.68 -9.31
N VAL A 23 -2.45 -0.63 -9.52
CA VAL A 23 -1.89 0.64 -9.96
C VAL A 23 -0.96 1.22 -8.88
N ILE A 24 -1.41 1.19 -7.63
CA ILE A 24 -0.60 1.68 -6.53
C ILE A 24 0.67 0.83 -6.37
N SER A 25 0.51 -0.48 -6.47
CA SER A 25 1.66 -1.38 -6.33
C SER A 25 2.70 -1.15 -7.42
N ASP A 26 2.24 -0.97 -8.66
CA ASP A 26 3.17 -0.71 -9.76
C ASP A 26 3.90 0.60 -9.58
N TYR A 27 3.20 1.62 -9.13
CA TYR A 27 3.84 2.88 -8.86
C TYR A 27 4.95 2.72 -7.84
N LEU A 28 4.65 2.02 -6.75
CA LEU A 28 5.63 1.82 -5.69
C LEU A 28 6.81 0.96 -6.17
N ARG A 29 6.54 0.01 -7.05
CA ARG A 29 7.61 -0.80 -7.63
C ARG A 29 8.55 0.06 -8.46
N THR A 30 8.02 1.02 -9.22
CA THR A 30 8.89 1.92 -9.98
C THR A 30 9.68 2.83 -9.07
N CYS A 31 9.22 3.05 -7.84
CA CYS A 31 9.97 3.81 -6.85
C CYS A 31 11.06 2.99 -6.17
N GLY A 32 11.19 1.72 -6.52
CA GLY A 32 12.28 0.89 -6.03
C GLY A 32 11.90 -0.09 -4.93
N TYR A 33 10.62 -0.16 -4.58
CA TYR A 33 10.16 -1.10 -3.56
C TYR A 33 9.87 -2.47 -4.13
N VAL A 34 10.03 -3.49 -3.29
CA VAL A 34 9.44 -4.80 -3.55
C VAL A 34 8.04 -4.76 -2.94
N VAL A 35 7.02 -5.05 -3.73
CA VAL A 35 5.64 -4.90 -3.28
C VAL A 35 4.92 -6.22 -3.35
N ILE A 36 4.30 -6.59 -2.24
CA ILE A 36 3.41 -7.75 -2.15
C ILE A 36 2.00 -7.22 -2.12
N GLU A 37 1.12 -7.80 -2.94
CA GLU A 37 -0.27 -7.40 -2.99
C GLU A 37 -1.12 -8.36 -2.20
N ALA A 38 -2.06 -7.82 -1.43
CA ALA A 38 -3.01 -8.60 -0.66
C ALA A 38 -4.41 -8.06 -0.91
N ALA A 39 -5.34 -8.93 -1.24
CA ALA A 39 -6.71 -8.53 -1.50
C ALA A 39 -7.52 -8.42 -0.22
N THR A 40 -7.09 -9.08 0.86
CA THR A 40 -7.82 -9.11 2.11
C THR A 40 -6.86 -8.94 3.28
N THR A 41 -7.42 -8.58 4.43
CA THR A 41 -6.63 -8.53 5.66
C THR A 41 -6.13 -9.91 6.04
N ASP A 42 -6.85 -10.96 5.66
CA ASP A 42 -6.39 -12.32 5.94
C ASP A 42 -5.11 -12.64 5.20
N GLU A 43 -5.03 -12.27 3.93
CA GLU A 43 -3.82 -12.46 3.15
C GLU A 43 -2.66 -11.67 3.74
N ALA A 44 -2.95 -10.45 4.16
CA ALA A 44 -1.92 -9.61 4.78
C ALA A 44 -1.41 -10.24 6.07
N THR A 45 -2.30 -10.82 6.85
CA THR A 45 -1.92 -11.46 8.09
C THR A 45 -0.97 -12.63 7.83
N ILE A 46 -1.25 -13.42 6.80
CA ILE A 46 -0.37 -14.54 6.45
C ILE A 46 1.05 -14.04 6.15
N VAL A 47 1.14 -12.96 5.37
CA VAL A 47 2.43 -12.40 5.00
C VAL A 47 3.15 -11.86 6.24
N LEU A 48 2.42 -11.10 7.07
CA LEU A 48 3.02 -10.48 8.25
C LEU A 48 3.37 -11.48 9.34
N ASP A 49 2.70 -12.62 9.36
CA ASP A 49 2.98 -13.64 10.36
C ASP A 49 4.30 -14.37 10.08
N ASP A 50 4.80 -14.25 8.87
CA ASP A 50 6.10 -14.80 8.51
C ASP A 50 7.17 -13.81 8.94
N VAL A 51 7.67 -13.99 10.17
CA VAL A 51 8.61 -13.03 10.74
C VAL A 51 9.96 -13.03 10.05
N ALA A 52 10.27 -14.10 9.29
CA ALA A 52 11.50 -14.14 8.52
C ALA A 52 11.43 -13.23 7.30
N LEU A 53 10.23 -12.86 6.89
CA LEU A 53 10.05 -11.98 5.75
C LEU A 53 10.05 -10.54 6.24
N GLY A 54 11.09 -9.80 5.93
CA GLY A 54 11.20 -8.41 6.35
C GLY A 54 10.21 -7.54 5.57
N VAL A 55 9.37 -6.82 6.29
CA VAL A 55 8.39 -5.91 5.71
C VAL A 55 8.58 -4.56 6.39
N ASP A 56 8.67 -3.51 5.60
CA ASP A 56 8.91 -2.18 6.16
C ASP A 56 7.62 -1.45 6.45
N ALA A 57 6.63 -1.60 5.59
CA ALA A 57 5.35 -0.91 5.78
C ALA A 57 4.24 -1.64 5.04
N ALA A 58 3.02 -1.37 5.47
CA ALA A 58 1.82 -1.88 4.83
C ALA A 58 0.88 -0.72 4.57
N LEU A 59 0.49 -0.53 3.33
CA LEU A 59 -0.49 0.48 2.95
C LEU A 59 -1.82 -0.24 2.77
N CYS A 60 -2.78 0.08 3.63
CA CYS A 60 -4.01 -0.69 3.73
C CYS A 60 -5.22 0.22 3.55
N ASP A 61 -6.11 -0.19 2.66
CA ASP A 61 -7.42 0.43 2.55
C ASP A 61 -8.16 0.25 3.88
N ALA A 62 -8.67 1.34 4.44
CA ALA A 62 -9.35 1.29 5.72
C ALA A 62 -10.60 0.39 5.67
N ASP A 63 -11.14 0.17 4.48
CA ASP A 63 -12.29 -0.70 4.28
C ASP A 63 -11.92 -2.03 3.66
N ALA A 64 -10.67 -2.44 3.76
CA ALA A 64 -10.22 -3.70 3.17
C ALA A 64 -11.05 -4.86 3.70
N PRO A 65 -11.43 -5.80 2.81
CA PRO A 65 -12.21 -6.95 3.24
C PRO A 65 -11.36 -7.96 4.00
N GLY A 66 -12.05 -8.84 4.72
CA GLY A 66 -11.36 -9.88 5.45
C GLY A 66 -12.07 -10.20 6.76
N SER A 67 -11.58 -11.19 7.46
CA SER A 67 -12.20 -11.62 8.72
C SER A 67 -11.97 -10.61 9.84
N GLN A 68 -10.93 -9.78 9.73
CA GLN A 68 -10.73 -8.67 10.65
C GLN A 68 -10.70 -7.38 9.86
N SER A 69 -11.01 -6.28 10.53
CA SER A 69 -10.98 -4.98 9.88
C SER A 69 -9.54 -4.50 9.72
N ALA A 70 -9.37 -3.46 8.89
CA ALA A 70 -8.05 -2.86 8.73
C ALA A 70 -7.51 -2.32 10.07
N PHE A 71 -8.40 -1.79 10.90
CA PHE A 71 -8.00 -1.28 12.21
C PHE A 71 -7.56 -2.41 13.14
N GLN A 72 -8.26 -3.54 13.07
CA GLN A 72 -7.86 -4.71 13.85
C GLN A 72 -6.53 -5.27 13.35
N LEU A 73 -6.34 -5.27 12.05
CA LEU A 73 -5.07 -5.72 11.48
C LEU A 73 -3.93 -4.84 11.98
N ARG A 74 -4.14 -3.52 12.00
CA ARG A 74 -3.10 -2.61 12.48
C ARG A 74 -2.78 -2.89 13.94
N ALA A 75 -3.81 -3.09 14.77
CA ALA A 75 -3.59 -3.37 16.18
C ALA A 75 -2.84 -4.69 16.38
N TRP A 76 -3.20 -5.70 15.61
CA TRP A 76 -2.54 -6.99 15.66
C TRP A 76 -1.07 -6.86 15.26
N ALA A 77 -0.83 -6.13 14.16
CA ALA A 77 0.53 -5.96 13.66
C ALA A 77 1.40 -5.18 14.64
N LEU A 78 0.81 -4.20 15.33
CA LEU A 78 1.57 -3.42 16.29
C LEU A 78 2.14 -4.29 17.39
N GLN A 79 1.42 -5.32 17.79
CA GLN A 79 1.91 -6.21 18.82
C GLN A 79 2.83 -7.28 18.27
N ARG A 80 2.55 -7.77 17.07
CA ARG A 80 3.25 -8.91 16.51
C ARG A 80 4.48 -8.50 15.70
N ARG A 81 4.37 -7.40 14.99
CA ARG A 81 5.42 -6.90 14.10
C ARG A 81 5.55 -5.40 14.28
N PRO A 82 6.00 -4.93 15.47
CA PRO A 82 6.03 -3.48 15.73
C PRO A 82 6.96 -2.71 14.81
N GLU A 83 7.86 -3.39 14.13
CA GLU A 83 8.75 -2.73 13.17
C GLU A 83 8.03 -2.38 11.87
N VAL A 84 6.86 -2.96 11.62
CA VAL A 84 6.10 -2.70 10.39
C VAL A 84 5.17 -1.52 10.62
N GLN A 85 5.30 -0.51 9.79
CA GLN A 85 4.41 0.65 9.86
C GLN A 85 3.15 0.35 9.06
N VAL A 86 1.99 0.31 9.71
CA VAL A 86 0.73 0.08 9.02
C VAL A 86 0.05 1.42 8.79
N ILE A 87 -0.13 1.77 7.53
CA ILE A 87 -0.71 3.04 7.10
C ILE A 87 -2.10 2.76 6.57
N LEU A 88 -3.11 3.41 7.16
CA LEU A 88 -4.48 3.24 6.71
C LEU A 88 -4.88 4.41 5.84
N ALA A 89 -5.60 4.12 4.76
CA ALA A 89 -6.10 5.15 3.87
C ALA A 89 -7.60 4.98 3.72
N GLY A 90 -8.35 6.01 4.06
CA GLY A 90 -9.81 5.93 4.06
C GLY A 90 -10.44 6.10 2.69
N THR A 91 -9.70 6.64 1.73
CA THR A 91 -10.18 6.82 0.37
C THR A 91 -9.08 6.45 -0.59
N THR A 92 -9.47 6.26 -1.85
CA THR A 92 -8.48 5.97 -2.88
C THR A 92 -7.52 7.12 -3.09
N ALA A 93 -8.03 8.36 -3.01
CA ALA A 93 -7.17 9.52 -3.14
C ALA A 93 -6.16 9.58 -2.00
N ALA A 94 -6.59 9.25 -0.78
CA ALA A 94 -5.68 9.20 0.35
C ALA A 94 -4.63 8.12 0.15
N ALA A 95 -5.01 6.96 -0.40
CA ALA A 95 -4.06 5.90 -0.68
C ALA A 95 -3.01 6.35 -1.69
N ALA A 96 -3.46 7.06 -2.73
CA ALA A 96 -2.53 7.58 -3.74
C ALA A 96 -1.56 8.58 -3.13
N ASN A 97 -2.05 9.45 -2.24
CA ASN A 97 -1.18 10.40 -1.57
C ASN A 97 -0.15 9.70 -0.67
N LYS A 98 -0.60 8.67 0.04
CA LYS A 98 0.33 7.91 0.89
C LYS A 98 1.38 7.20 0.05
N ALA A 99 0.99 6.68 -1.11
CA ALA A 99 1.93 6.04 -2.01
C ALA A 99 2.98 7.05 -2.49
N ALA A 100 2.55 8.27 -2.80
CA ALA A 100 3.49 9.31 -3.22
C ALA A 100 4.47 9.65 -2.10
N GLU A 101 3.98 9.72 -0.85
CA GLU A 101 4.85 9.98 0.28
C GLU A 101 5.87 8.86 0.46
N LEU A 102 5.41 7.61 0.33
CA LEU A 102 6.32 6.47 0.44
C LEU A 102 7.37 6.49 -0.65
N CYS A 103 7.01 6.92 -1.85
CA CYS A 103 7.95 7.02 -2.94
C CYS A 103 9.05 8.03 -2.62
N GLU A 104 8.69 9.14 -1.98
CA GLU A 104 9.68 10.14 -1.61
C GLU A 104 10.66 9.64 -0.58
N GLU A 105 10.20 8.75 0.29
CA GLU A 105 11.04 8.18 1.34
C GLU A 105 11.74 6.91 0.90
N GLY A 106 11.47 6.48 -0.33
CA GLY A 106 11.89 5.18 -0.77
C GLY A 106 13.35 5.09 -1.18
N PRO A 107 13.73 3.91 -1.68
CA PRO A 107 15.12 3.64 -1.99
C PRO A 107 15.68 4.41 -3.16
N GLN A 108 14.82 4.92 -4.05
CA GLN A 108 15.29 5.67 -5.19
C GLN A 108 15.17 7.16 -4.93
N LEU A 109 16.23 7.88 -5.21
CA LEU A 109 16.24 9.31 -5.04
C LEU A 109 15.45 10.02 -6.12
N ARG A 110 15.40 9.42 -7.31
CA ARG A 110 14.71 10.02 -8.43
C ARG A 110 13.37 9.33 -8.62
N ARG A 111 12.31 10.10 -8.53
CA ARG A 111 10.97 9.58 -8.73
C ARG A 111 10.68 9.53 -10.22
N PRO A 112 9.98 8.47 -10.66
CA PRO A 112 9.58 8.38 -12.07
C PRO A 112 8.52 9.39 -12.43
N TYR A 113 7.72 9.83 -11.46
CA TYR A 113 6.62 10.74 -11.70
C TYR A 113 6.54 11.80 -10.62
N ASP A 114 5.98 12.95 -11.01
CA ASP A 114 5.57 13.94 -10.05
C ASP A 114 4.41 13.36 -9.21
N PRO A 115 4.44 13.50 -7.86
CA PRO A 115 3.39 12.92 -7.03
C PRO A 115 1.99 13.38 -7.43
N GLN A 116 1.82 14.64 -7.79
CA GLN A 116 0.50 15.12 -8.17
C GLN A 116 0.00 14.44 -9.44
N SER A 117 0.90 14.20 -10.38
CA SER A 117 0.52 13.51 -11.61
C SER A 117 0.07 12.09 -11.33
N VAL A 118 0.71 11.43 -10.38
CA VAL A 118 0.34 10.06 -10.02
C VAL A 118 -1.05 10.05 -9.37
N VAL A 119 -1.30 10.98 -8.46
CA VAL A 119 -2.60 11.08 -7.82
C VAL A 119 -3.68 11.27 -8.88
N GLU A 120 -3.43 12.16 -9.84
CA GLU A 120 -4.42 12.44 -10.88
C GLU A 120 -4.62 11.25 -11.80
N TYR A 121 -3.56 10.54 -12.12
CA TYR A 121 -3.64 9.36 -12.96
C TYR A 121 -4.50 8.28 -12.30
N ILE A 122 -4.26 8.04 -11.02
CA ILE A 122 -5.00 7.04 -10.28
C ILE A 122 -6.48 7.45 -10.19
N LYS A 123 -6.74 8.72 -9.90
CA LYS A 123 -8.11 9.21 -9.82
C LYS A 123 -8.84 9.02 -11.15
N ARG A 124 -8.15 9.29 -12.25
CA ARG A 124 -8.77 9.15 -13.57
C ARG A 124 -9.13 7.71 -13.88
N ILE A 125 -8.20 6.79 -13.58
CA ILE A 125 -8.46 5.37 -13.81
C ILE A 125 -9.62 4.89 -12.96
N ILE A 126 -9.62 5.26 -11.68
CA ILE A 126 -10.66 4.86 -10.76
C ILE A 126 -11.99 5.47 -11.16
N GLY A 127 -11.96 6.75 -11.53
CA GLY A 127 -13.18 7.43 -11.96
C GLY A 127 -13.81 6.73 -13.14
N SER A 128 -13.01 6.34 -14.12
CA SER A 128 -13.52 5.61 -15.28
C SER A 128 -14.08 4.27 -14.91
N GLY A 129 -13.38 3.54 -14.04
CA GLY A 129 -13.76 2.17 -13.74
C GLY A 129 -14.72 2.01 -12.59
N ARG A 130 -14.92 3.06 -11.78
CA ARG A 130 -15.68 2.96 -10.53
C ARG A 130 -16.69 4.07 -10.37
N THR A 131 -17.09 4.67 -11.47
CA THR A 131 -18.02 5.80 -11.42
C THR A 131 -19.28 5.44 -10.67
N ASP A 132 -19.84 4.26 -10.93
CA ASP A 132 -21.07 3.85 -10.29
C ASP A 132 -20.92 3.73 -8.79
N ARG A 133 -19.80 3.19 -8.34
CA ARG A 133 -19.55 3.07 -6.91
C ARG A 133 -19.46 4.44 -6.25
N VAL A 134 -18.75 5.33 -6.90
CA VAL A 134 -18.59 6.68 -6.35
C VAL A 134 -19.92 7.38 -6.27
N SER A 135 -20.73 7.27 -7.30
CA SER A 135 -22.01 7.98 -7.30
C SER A 135 -22.99 7.40 -6.31
N LYS A 136 -22.80 6.18 -5.87
CA LYS A 136 -23.67 5.59 -4.86
C LYS A 136 -23.23 5.91 -3.45
N ALA A 137 -22.00 6.29 -3.31
CA ALA A 137 -21.53 6.64 -1.99
C ALA A 137 -22.10 7.97 -1.58
#